data_1042cf03cc232ba7c80772450e2f07af
#
_entry.id   1042cf03cc232ba7c80772450e2f07af
#
_cell.length_a   1.000
_cell.length_b   1.000
_cell.length_c   1.000
_cell.angle_alpha   90.00
_cell.angle_beta   90.00
_cell.angle_gamma   90.00
#
_symmetry.space_group_name_H-M   'P 1'
#
loop_
_entity.id
_entity.type
_entity.pdbx_description
1 polymer ?
#
loop_
_entity_poly.entity_id
_entity_poly.type
_entity_poly.pdbx_seq_one_letter_code
_entity_poly.pdbx_strand_id
1 'polypeptide(L)'
;AAVGVKLIMEEPSRSILTNVGGTENVLKAALKDRKLTFVASTSEVYGKATKFPFREDDDLTIGATKNLRWSYASAKQLDEFLTLAYVREVGLPAVVLRFFNTTGPRQTGRYGMVLPNFVQAALEGRPLLVHGSGEQSRCFGHVADVVEALVRLMATPAAQGEVFNVGNDQEVTIRQLAEQVISATGSSSSIRLVPYSEVYPAGFEDMARRLPDVSKLERAIGFRPRRPLSEIIHDIIAEKRAAMALA
;
A
#
# COMPACT_ATOMS: atom_id res chain seq x y z
N ALA A 1 4.24 -4.33 10.89
CA ALA A 1 4.61 -5.19 9.75
C ALA A 1 5.98 -4.80 9.21
N ALA A 2 6.76 -5.78 8.78
CA ALA A 2 7.99 -5.56 8.02
C ALA A 2 7.59 -5.43 6.54
N VAL A 3 7.71 -4.21 5.99
CA VAL A 3 7.20 -3.83 4.66
C VAL A 3 8.22 -3.00 3.88
N GLY A 4 8.12 -3.03 2.57
CA GLY A 4 8.99 -2.34 1.62
C GLY A 4 9.80 -3.30 0.77
N VAL A 5 9.80 -3.06 -0.55
CA VAL A 5 10.40 -4.00 -1.53
C VAL A 5 11.86 -4.31 -1.19
N LYS A 6 12.64 -3.28 -0.79
CA LYS A 6 14.04 -3.46 -0.41
C LYS A 6 14.19 -4.45 0.75
N LEU A 7 13.46 -4.23 1.85
CA LEU A 7 13.52 -5.11 3.02
C LEU A 7 13.08 -6.55 2.70
N ILE A 8 12.02 -6.70 1.91
CA ILE A 8 11.50 -8.01 1.51
C ILE A 8 12.55 -8.81 0.72
N MET A 9 13.31 -8.14 -0.14
CA MET A 9 14.34 -8.77 -0.96
C MET A 9 15.63 -9.06 -0.17
N GLU A 10 16.00 -8.20 0.77
CA GLU A 10 17.24 -8.33 1.56
C GLU A 10 17.06 -9.27 2.78
N GLU A 11 15.90 -9.22 3.45
CA GLU A 11 15.62 -9.97 4.69
C GLU A 11 14.26 -10.70 4.63
N PRO A 12 14.02 -11.61 3.66
CA PRO A 12 12.70 -12.23 3.46
C PRO A 12 12.21 -13.03 4.67
N SER A 13 13.08 -13.77 5.34
CA SER A 13 12.73 -14.54 6.54
C SER A 13 12.26 -13.63 7.68
N ARG A 14 12.96 -12.52 7.93
CA ARG A 14 12.56 -11.53 8.91
C ARG A 14 11.20 -10.92 8.57
N SER A 15 10.98 -10.60 7.29
CA SER A 15 9.69 -10.07 6.83
C SER A 15 8.55 -11.05 7.11
N ILE A 16 8.71 -12.33 6.73
CA ILE A 16 7.70 -13.36 6.97
C ILE A 16 7.40 -13.53 8.46
N LEU A 17 8.43 -13.81 9.26
CA LEU A 17 8.26 -14.11 10.69
C LEU A 17 7.70 -12.92 11.47
N THR A 18 8.13 -11.70 11.17
CA THR A 18 7.61 -10.50 11.82
C THR A 18 6.14 -10.27 11.49
N ASN A 19 5.72 -10.50 10.24
CA ASN A 19 4.34 -10.28 9.85
C ASN A 19 3.43 -11.36 10.43
N VAL A 20 3.71 -12.62 10.17
CA VAL A 20 2.85 -13.73 10.62
C VAL A 20 2.84 -13.87 12.13
N GLY A 21 4.00 -13.96 12.77
CA GLY A 21 4.09 -14.08 14.23
C GLY A 21 3.58 -12.83 14.97
N GLY A 22 3.81 -11.64 14.38
CA GLY A 22 3.27 -10.39 14.93
C GLY A 22 1.74 -10.35 14.87
N THR A 23 1.14 -10.75 13.76
CA THR A 23 -0.32 -10.83 13.61
C THR A 23 -0.90 -11.84 14.59
N GLU A 24 -0.33 -13.06 14.69
CA GLU A 24 -0.77 -14.08 15.64
C GLU A 24 -0.78 -13.54 17.10
N ASN A 25 0.30 -12.89 17.50
CA ASN A 25 0.40 -12.34 18.86
C ASN A 25 -0.64 -11.25 19.12
N VAL A 26 -0.90 -10.37 18.16
CA VAL A 26 -1.94 -9.33 18.26
C VAL A 26 -3.33 -9.95 18.38
N LEU A 27 -3.66 -10.94 17.54
CA LEU A 27 -4.96 -11.63 17.59
C LEU A 27 -5.18 -12.34 18.93
N LYS A 28 -4.16 -13.04 19.45
CA LYS A 28 -4.21 -13.68 20.77
C LYS A 28 -4.41 -12.66 21.90
N ALA A 29 -3.74 -11.51 21.83
CA ALA A 29 -3.90 -10.44 22.81
C ALA A 29 -5.29 -9.80 22.74
N ALA A 30 -5.76 -9.50 21.54
CA ALA A 30 -7.07 -8.91 21.32
C ALA A 30 -8.23 -9.83 21.75
N LEU A 31 -8.06 -11.15 21.62
CA LEU A 31 -9.06 -12.13 22.02
C LEU A 31 -9.36 -12.11 23.51
N LYS A 32 -8.37 -11.82 24.37
CA LYS A 32 -8.53 -11.80 25.85
C LYS A 32 -9.69 -10.89 26.27
N ASP A 33 -9.78 -9.72 25.65
CA ASP A 33 -10.79 -8.70 25.97
C ASP A 33 -11.80 -8.52 24.83
N ARG A 34 -11.77 -9.39 23.81
CA ARG A 34 -12.61 -9.31 22.58
C ARG A 34 -12.57 -7.91 21.94
N LYS A 35 -11.37 -7.33 21.82
CA LYS A 35 -11.18 -5.99 21.24
C LYS A 35 -11.36 -6.01 19.73
N LEU A 36 -12.08 -5.01 19.22
CA LEU A 36 -12.15 -4.78 17.78
C LEU A 36 -10.75 -4.59 17.22
N THR A 37 -10.40 -5.43 16.24
CA THR A 37 -9.04 -5.50 15.69
C THR A 37 -9.06 -5.27 14.19
N PHE A 38 -8.31 -4.27 13.72
CA PHE A 38 -8.07 -4.06 12.31
C PHE A 38 -6.72 -4.67 11.91
N VAL A 39 -6.75 -5.59 10.95
CA VAL A 39 -5.55 -6.24 10.44
C VAL A 39 -5.17 -5.62 9.10
N ALA A 40 -4.03 -4.94 9.08
CA ALA A 40 -3.50 -4.32 7.87
C ALA A 40 -2.97 -5.38 6.91
N SER A 41 -3.70 -5.64 5.84
CA SER A 41 -3.27 -6.37 4.65
C SER A 41 -2.83 -5.39 3.55
N THR A 42 -2.69 -5.83 2.34
CA THR A 42 -2.11 -5.09 1.23
C THR A 42 -2.71 -5.48 -0.11
N SER A 43 -2.74 -4.57 -1.06
CA SER A 43 -3.09 -4.89 -2.45
C SER A 43 -2.12 -5.88 -3.11
N GLU A 44 -0.96 -6.14 -2.53
CA GLU A 44 0.00 -7.12 -3.05
C GLU A 44 -0.50 -8.56 -2.95
N VAL A 45 -1.50 -8.85 -2.11
CA VAL A 45 -2.12 -10.18 -2.01
C VAL A 45 -2.78 -10.63 -3.31
N TYR A 46 -3.21 -9.70 -4.16
CA TYR A 46 -3.74 -10.03 -5.49
C TYR A 46 -2.66 -10.59 -6.44
N GLY A 47 -1.38 -10.29 -6.18
CA GLY A 47 -0.24 -10.89 -6.86
C GLY A 47 -0.25 -10.68 -8.36
N LYS A 48 -0.31 -11.78 -9.12
CA LYS A 48 -0.27 -11.82 -10.59
C LYS A 48 -1.67 -11.86 -11.22
N ALA A 49 -2.73 -11.54 -10.48
CA ALA A 49 -4.09 -11.50 -11.03
C ALA A 49 -4.19 -10.49 -12.17
N THR A 50 -4.94 -10.86 -13.21
CA THR A 50 -5.08 -10.08 -14.46
C THR A 50 -6.46 -9.46 -14.64
N LYS A 51 -7.41 -9.82 -13.78
CA LYS A 51 -8.77 -9.25 -13.78
C LYS A 51 -8.79 -7.95 -12.98
N PHE A 52 -9.29 -6.87 -13.57
CA PHE A 52 -9.38 -5.54 -12.95
C PHE A 52 -10.81 -4.97 -13.06
N PRO A 53 -11.24 -4.12 -12.12
CA PRO A 53 -10.58 -3.79 -10.86
C PRO A 53 -10.55 -4.99 -9.92
N PHE A 54 -9.59 -5.03 -8.96
CA PHE A 54 -9.47 -6.07 -7.94
C PHE A 54 -10.62 -5.99 -6.95
N ARG A 55 -11.32 -7.10 -6.73
CA ARG A 55 -12.40 -7.26 -5.77
C ARG A 55 -11.95 -8.11 -4.59
N GLU A 56 -12.56 -7.91 -3.44
CA GLU A 56 -12.21 -8.64 -2.22
C GLU A 56 -12.43 -10.16 -2.36
N ASP A 57 -13.40 -10.57 -3.17
CA ASP A 57 -13.77 -11.97 -3.41
C ASP A 57 -13.03 -12.60 -4.62
N ASP A 58 -12.12 -11.86 -5.28
CA ASP A 58 -11.32 -12.42 -6.37
C ASP A 58 -10.24 -13.37 -5.83
N ASP A 59 -9.90 -14.40 -6.62
CA ASP A 59 -8.79 -15.31 -6.33
C ASP A 59 -7.46 -14.56 -6.23
N LEU A 60 -6.63 -14.97 -5.27
CA LEU A 60 -5.31 -14.40 -5.03
C LEU A 60 -4.24 -15.24 -5.75
N THR A 61 -3.64 -14.70 -6.80
CA THR A 61 -2.70 -15.41 -7.68
C THR A 61 -1.26 -15.05 -7.35
N ILE A 62 -0.60 -15.83 -6.50
CA ILE A 62 0.80 -15.60 -6.12
C ILE A 62 1.75 -16.26 -7.11
N GLY A 63 2.93 -15.64 -7.31
CA GLY A 63 3.99 -16.20 -8.13
C GLY A 63 4.74 -17.35 -7.46
N ALA A 64 5.69 -17.95 -8.21
CA ALA A 64 6.48 -19.09 -7.74
C ALA A 64 7.29 -18.74 -6.47
N THR A 65 7.39 -19.70 -5.53
CA THR A 65 8.06 -19.52 -4.24
C THR A 65 9.56 -19.23 -4.34
N LYS A 66 10.21 -19.61 -5.44
CA LYS A 66 11.60 -19.22 -5.74
C LYS A 66 11.78 -17.72 -5.94
N ASN A 67 10.71 -17.01 -6.32
CA ASN A 67 10.71 -15.55 -6.41
C ASN A 67 10.30 -14.96 -5.05
N LEU A 68 11.28 -14.65 -4.23
CA LEU A 68 11.09 -14.15 -2.86
C LEU A 68 10.33 -12.82 -2.79
N ARG A 69 10.18 -12.11 -3.91
CA ARG A 69 9.34 -10.91 -4.01
C ARG A 69 7.90 -11.16 -3.53
N TRP A 70 7.39 -12.37 -3.73
CA TRP A 70 6.03 -12.73 -3.35
C TRP A 70 5.87 -13.15 -1.89
N SER A 71 6.97 -13.32 -1.15
CA SER A 71 6.93 -13.77 0.25
C SER A 71 6.12 -12.84 1.16
N TYR A 72 6.22 -11.53 0.96
CA TYR A 72 5.42 -10.56 1.70
C TYR A 72 3.92 -10.70 1.43
N ALA A 73 3.53 -10.82 0.16
CA ALA A 73 2.15 -11.03 -0.23
C ALA A 73 1.59 -12.32 0.37
N SER A 74 2.36 -13.43 0.33
CA SER A 74 1.97 -14.71 0.93
C SER A 74 1.84 -14.61 2.45
N ALA A 75 2.76 -13.90 3.13
CA ALA A 75 2.66 -13.67 4.58
C ALA A 75 1.40 -12.88 4.93
N LYS A 76 1.05 -11.86 4.14
CA LYS A 76 -0.17 -11.07 4.36
C LYS A 76 -1.44 -11.86 4.02
N GLN A 77 -1.43 -12.76 3.02
CA GLN A 77 -2.54 -13.71 2.81
C GLN A 77 -2.73 -14.63 4.02
N LEU A 78 -1.64 -15.13 4.59
CA LEU A 78 -1.72 -15.95 5.80
C LEU A 78 -2.28 -15.15 7.00
N ASP A 79 -1.90 -13.88 7.14
CA ASP A 79 -2.49 -12.97 8.13
C ASP A 79 -4.01 -12.82 7.96
N GLU A 80 -4.50 -12.71 6.72
CA GLU A 80 -5.93 -12.66 6.41
C GLU A 80 -6.64 -13.96 6.82
N PHE A 81 -6.11 -15.12 6.38
CA PHE A 81 -6.69 -16.42 6.74
C PHE A 81 -6.73 -16.61 8.25
N LEU A 82 -5.64 -16.31 8.95
CA LEU A 82 -5.57 -16.44 10.39
C LEU A 82 -6.59 -15.52 11.08
N THR A 83 -6.72 -14.29 10.63
CA THR A 83 -7.70 -13.33 11.17
C THR A 83 -9.13 -13.84 11.01
N LEU A 84 -9.49 -14.29 9.80
CA LEU A 84 -10.83 -14.79 9.50
C LEU A 84 -11.13 -16.11 10.23
N ALA A 85 -10.11 -16.95 10.45
CA ALA A 85 -10.24 -18.14 11.29
C ALA A 85 -10.59 -17.76 12.74
N TYR A 86 -9.89 -16.78 13.35
CA TYR A 86 -10.22 -16.27 14.68
C TYR A 86 -11.63 -15.66 14.77
N VAL A 87 -12.07 -14.97 13.71
CA VAL A 87 -13.47 -14.50 13.66
C VAL A 87 -14.44 -15.67 13.69
N ARG A 88 -14.22 -16.67 12.85
CA ARG A 88 -15.13 -17.81 12.68
C ARG A 88 -15.16 -18.74 13.88
N GLU A 89 -13.99 -19.09 14.43
CA GLU A 89 -13.84 -20.13 15.44
C GLU A 89 -14.12 -19.62 16.86
N VAL A 90 -13.68 -18.40 17.17
CA VAL A 90 -13.76 -17.85 18.53
C VAL A 90 -14.50 -16.51 18.60
N GLY A 91 -15.05 -16.03 17.50
CA GLY A 91 -15.86 -14.82 17.42
C GLY A 91 -15.08 -13.54 17.74
N LEU A 92 -13.78 -13.47 17.42
CA LEU A 92 -13.02 -12.24 17.56
C LEU A 92 -13.59 -11.16 16.65
N PRO A 93 -13.96 -9.96 17.14
CA PRO A 93 -14.38 -8.86 16.27
C PRO A 93 -13.16 -8.31 15.52
N ALA A 94 -12.96 -8.73 14.27
CA ALA A 94 -11.85 -8.29 13.46
C ALA A 94 -12.26 -7.93 12.04
N VAL A 95 -11.50 -7.03 11.40
CA VAL A 95 -11.69 -6.58 10.02
C VAL A 95 -10.36 -6.64 9.31
N VAL A 96 -10.33 -7.18 8.09
CA VAL A 96 -9.14 -7.19 7.24
C VAL A 96 -9.18 -6.03 6.27
N LEU A 97 -8.07 -5.29 6.15
CA LEU A 97 -7.97 -4.09 5.32
C LEU A 97 -6.84 -4.26 4.30
N ARG A 98 -7.18 -4.43 3.04
CA ARG A 98 -6.23 -4.47 1.91
C ARG A 98 -5.91 -3.05 1.48
N PHE A 99 -4.84 -2.47 2.02
CA PHE A 99 -4.42 -1.13 1.64
C PHE A 99 -3.82 -1.09 0.23
N PHE A 100 -4.31 -0.16 -0.55
CA PHE A 100 -3.66 0.31 -1.79
C PHE A 100 -2.76 1.50 -1.43
N ASN A 101 -1.85 1.91 -2.34
CA ASN A 101 -0.79 2.87 -2.00
C ASN A 101 -1.33 4.08 -1.23
N THR A 102 -1.32 3.99 0.09
CA THR A 102 -1.66 5.08 0.99
C THR A 102 -0.46 6.00 1.10
N THR A 103 -0.67 7.28 0.90
CA THR A 103 0.41 8.29 0.91
C THR A 103 -0.08 9.63 1.43
N GLY A 104 0.85 10.50 1.81
CA GLY A 104 0.54 11.82 2.36
C GLY A 104 1.71 12.39 3.17
N PRO A 105 1.50 13.53 3.84
CA PRO A 105 2.49 14.15 4.70
C PRO A 105 3.09 13.20 5.73
N ARG A 106 4.37 13.37 6.06
CA ARG A 106 5.17 12.58 7.01
C ARG A 106 5.46 11.14 6.58
N GLN A 107 5.10 10.74 5.35
CA GLN A 107 5.54 9.46 4.82
C GLN A 107 7.03 9.48 4.50
N THR A 108 7.79 8.53 5.05
CA THR A 108 9.21 8.39 4.74
C THR A 108 9.44 7.70 3.39
N GLY A 109 10.41 8.19 2.60
CA GLY A 109 10.87 7.51 1.39
C GLY A 109 11.82 6.32 1.64
N ARG A 110 12.24 6.09 2.91
CA ARG A 110 13.29 5.13 3.30
C ARG A 110 13.06 3.71 2.79
N TYR A 111 11.81 3.29 2.67
CA TYR A 111 11.44 1.91 2.30
C TYR A 111 11.04 1.77 0.83
N GLY A 112 11.43 2.71 -0.03
CA GLY A 112 11.16 2.66 -1.46
C GLY A 112 9.78 3.22 -1.87
N MET A 113 9.20 4.10 -1.06
CA MET A 113 7.93 4.76 -1.37
C MET A 113 8.13 5.80 -2.47
N VAL A 114 7.53 5.58 -3.64
CA VAL A 114 7.82 6.33 -4.87
C VAL A 114 7.50 7.83 -4.75
N LEU A 115 6.30 8.21 -4.29
CA LEU A 115 5.86 9.60 -4.29
C LEU A 115 6.68 10.50 -3.36
N PRO A 116 6.95 10.17 -2.08
CA PRO A 116 7.82 10.99 -1.25
C PRO A 116 9.26 11.09 -1.77
N ASN A 117 9.77 10.05 -2.45
CA ASN A 117 11.08 10.09 -3.08
C ASN A 117 11.11 11.02 -4.30
N PHE A 118 10.07 10.99 -5.15
CA PHE A 118 9.96 11.89 -6.29
C PHE A 118 9.86 13.36 -5.85
N VAL A 119 9.02 13.66 -4.86
CA VAL A 119 8.91 15.04 -4.32
C VAL A 119 10.25 15.51 -3.75
N GLN A 120 10.93 14.67 -2.97
CA GLN A 120 12.24 15.00 -2.42
C GLN A 120 13.27 15.28 -3.53
N ALA A 121 13.36 14.40 -4.53
CA ALA A 121 14.29 14.57 -5.64
C ALA A 121 14.00 15.84 -6.45
N ALA A 122 12.72 16.12 -6.73
CA ALA A 122 12.31 17.32 -7.45
C ALA A 122 12.64 18.62 -6.70
N LEU A 123 12.40 18.66 -5.39
CA LEU A 123 12.73 19.83 -4.55
C LEU A 123 14.25 20.07 -4.44
N GLU A 124 15.06 19.02 -4.54
CA GLU A 124 16.53 19.09 -4.52
C GLU A 124 17.15 19.26 -5.93
N GLY A 125 16.35 19.38 -6.99
CA GLY A 125 16.83 19.50 -8.37
C GLY A 125 17.52 18.24 -8.90
N ARG A 126 17.33 17.08 -8.24
CA ARG A 126 17.89 15.80 -8.64
C ARG A 126 16.96 15.07 -9.62
N PRO A 127 17.49 14.20 -10.51
CA PRO A 127 16.66 13.38 -11.39
C PRO A 127 15.68 12.50 -10.60
N LEU A 128 14.44 12.36 -11.10
CA LEU A 128 13.46 11.42 -10.60
C LEU A 128 13.74 10.05 -11.22
N LEU A 129 14.08 9.07 -10.37
CA LEU A 129 14.42 7.71 -10.83
C LEU A 129 13.15 6.87 -10.97
N VAL A 130 12.76 6.60 -12.20
CA VAL A 130 11.62 5.75 -12.55
C VAL A 130 12.12 4.34 -12.84
N HIS A 131 11.82 3.38 -11.98
CA HIS A 131 12.25 2.01 -12.16
C HIS A 131 11.40 1.31 -13.22
N GLY A 132 12.03 0.60 -14.15
CA GLY A 132 11.40 -0.03 -15.32
C GLY A 132 11.03 0.98 -16.40
N SER A 133 9.96 0.70 -17.16
CA SER A 133 9.48 1.55 -18.25
C SER A 133 8.73 2.81 -17.78
N GLY A 134 8.22 2.79 -16.54
CA GLY A 134 7.32 3.81 -16.02
C GLY A 134 5.85 3.64 -16.43
N GLU A 135 5.52 2.64 -17.24
CA GLU A 135 4.15 2.36 -17.68
C GLU A 135 3.32 1.57 -16.65
N GLN A 136 3.97 0.99 -15.65
CA GLN A 136 3.25 0.37 -14.54
C GLN A 136 2.40 1.42 -13.82
N SER A 137 1.14 1.06 -13.53
CA SER A 137 0.17 1.99 -12.94
C SER A 137 -0.17 1.68 -11.49
N ARG A 138 -0.52 2.72 -10.76
CA ARG A 138 -0.89 2.67 -9.34
C ARG A 138 -2.04 3.63 -9.07
N CYS A 139 -2.78 3.36 -7.99
CA CYS A 139 -3.75 4.27 -7.43
C CYS A 139 -3.22 4.78 -6.09
N PHE A 140 -3.21 6.09 -5.88
CA PHE A 140 -2.70 6.72 -4.66
C PHE A 140 -3.85 7.27 -3.83
N GLY A 141 -4.01 6.76 -2.61
CA GLY A 141 -5.00 7.25 -1.65
C GLY A 141 -4.37 8.19 -0.64
N HIS A 142 -5.03 9.32 -0.38
CA HIS A 142 -4.58 10.24 0.66
C HIS A 142 -4.76 9.61 2.05
N VAL A 143 -3.76 9.76 2.92
CA VAL A 143 -3.79 9.20 4.28
C VAL A 143 -5.00 9.67 5.08
N ALA A 144 -5.46 10.92 4.91
CA ALA A 144 -6.65 11.43 5.59
C ALA A 144 -7.93 10.69 5.19
N ASP A 145 -8.09 10.35 3.89
CA ASP A 145 -9.23 9.55 3.42
C ASP A 145 -9.17 8.13 3.99
N VAL A 146 -7.97 7.56 4.07
CA VAL A 146 -7.78 6.23 4.67
C VAL A 146 -8.15 6.26 6.15
N VAL A 147 -7.69 7.26 6.91
CA VAL A 147 -8.05 7.41 8.34
C VAL A 147 -9.56 7.59 8.51
N GLU A 148 -10.22 8.41 7.69
CA GLU A 148 -11.66 8.58 7.70
C GLU A 148 -12.39 7.25 7.47
N ALA A 149 -11.94 6.46 6.48
CA ALA A 149 -12.50 5.14 6.22
C ALA A 149 -12.36 4.20 7.42
N LEU A 150 -11.19 4.21 8.09
CA LEU A 150 -10.94 3.42 9.30
C LEU A 150 -11.87 3.82 10.45
N VAL A 151 -12.01 5.13 10.70
CA VAL A 151 -12.89 5.64 11.77
C VAL A 151 -14.35 5.23 11.54
N ARG A 152 -14.83 5.33 10.29
CA ARG A 152 -16.19 4.89 9.93
C ARG A 152 -16.37 3.37 10.05
N LEU A 153 -15.38 2.58 9.63
CA LEU A 153 -15.41 1.12 9.81
C LEU A 153 -15.44 0.71 11.30
N MET A 154 -14.75 1.44 12.18
CA MET A 154 -14.84 1.22 13.63
C MET A 154 -16.27 1.38 14.17
N ALA A 155 -17.04 2.27 13.58
CA ALA A 155 -18.43 2.54 13.95
C ALA A 155 -19.45 1.62 13.21
N THR A 156 -18.97 0.65 12.40
CA THR A 156 -19.80 -0.22 11.55
C THR A 156 -19.71 -1.68 12.01
N PRO A 157 -20.58 -2.16 12.94
CA PRO A 157 -20.52 -3.53 13.43
C PRO A 157 -20.61 -4.60 12.33
N ALA A 158 -21.35 -4.32 11.25
CA ALA A 158 -21.48 -5.23 10.11
C ALA A 158 -20.18 -5.41 9.30
N ALA A 159 -19.14 -4.62 9.57
CA ALA A 159 -17.82 -4.79 8.95
C ALA A 159 -16.99 -5.93 9.59
N GLN A 160 -17.40 -6.41 10.78
CA GLN A 160 -16.65 -7.47 11.45
C GLN A 160 -16.75 -8.79 10.68
N GLY A 161 -15.62 -9.45 10.54
CA GLY A 161 -15.49 -10.67 9.74
C GLY A 161 -15.30 -10.45 8.24
N GLU A 162 -15.23 -9.20 7.82
CA GLU A 162 -15.15 -8.81 6.42
C GLU A 162 -13.74 -8.35 6.01
N VAL A 163 -13.49 -8.43 4.70
CA VAL A 163 -12.30 -7.90 4.03
C VAL A 163 -12.71 -6.68 3.21
N PHE A 164 -11.92 -5.59 3.28
CA PHE A 164 -12.17 -4.38 2.49
C PHE A 164 -10.92 -3.92 1.75
N ASN A 165 -11.09 -3.56 0.49
CA ASN A 165 -10.12 -2.75 -0.24
C ASN A 165 -10.19 -1.31 0.26
N VAL A 166 -9.06 -0.74 0.66
CA VAL A 166 -8.97 0.64 1.15
C VAL A 166 -7.98 1.43 0.32
N GLY A 167 -8.46 2.42 -0.41
CA GLY A 167 -7.63 3.25 -1.29
C GLY A 167 -8.46 4.07 -2.26
N ASN A 168 -7.77 4.77 -3.16
CA ASN A 168 -8.35 5.53 -4.26
C ASN A 168 -8.33 4.66 -5.53
N ASP A 169 -9.27 4.85 -6.44
CA ASP A 169 -9.39 4.13 -7.70
C ASP A 169 -8.97 4.96 -8.93
N GLN A 170 -8.40 6.14 -8.73
CA GLN A 170 -7.83 6.93 -9.81
C GLN A 170 -6.43 6.42 -10.16
N GLU A 171 -6.31 5.86 -11.35
CA GLU A 171 -5.09 5.23 -11.83
C GLU A 171 -4.15 6.24 -12.50
N VAL A 172 -2.86 6.12 -12.21
CA VAL A 172 -1.81 6.93 -12.83
C VAL A 172 -0.58 6.05 -13.10
N THR A 173 0.10 6.25 -14.23
CA THR A 173 1.40 5.59 -14.48
C THR A 173 2.49 6.22 -13.63
N ILE A 174 3.58 5.48 -13.35
CA ILE A 174 4.71 6.03 -12.59
C ILE A 174 5.41 7.16 -13.35
N ARG A 175 5.39 7.11 -14.69
CA ARG A 175 5.88 8.21 -15.55
C ARG A 175 5.03 9.47 -15.36
N GLN A 176 3.70 9.35 -15.50
CA GLN A 176 2.77 10.46 -15.30
C GLN A 176 2.85 11.04 -13.87
N LEU A 177 3.06 10.18 -12.86
CA LEU A 177 3.29 10.63 -11.49
C LEU A 177 4.54 11.52 -11.40
N ALA A 178 5.65 11.12 -12.02
CA ALA A 178 6.88 11.90 -12.03
C ALA A 178 6.69 13.25 -12.72
N GLU A 179 6.00 13.28 -13.87
CA GLU A 179 5.67 14.50 -14.62
C GLU A 179 4.82 15.47 -13.76
N GLN A 180 3.79 14.94 -13.08
CA GLN A 180 2.94 15.75 -12.19
C GLN A 180 3.74 16.33 -11.01
N VAL A 181 4.66 15.55 -10.41
CA VAL A 181 5.53 16.04 -9.32
C VAL A 181 6.46 17.15 -9.81
N ILE A 182 7.10 17.00 -10.97
CA ILE A 182 7.96 18.04 -11.56
C ILE A 182 7.16 19.32 -11.79
N SER A 183 5.99 19.21 -12.40
CA SER A 183 5.10 20.35 -12.65
C SER A 183 4.67 21.03 -11.35
N ALA A 184 4.24 20.27 -10.34
CA ALA A 184 3.75 20.82 -9.07
C ALA A 184 4.86 21.47 -8.21
N THR A 185 6.11 21.00 -8.34
CA THR A 185 7.26 21.60 -7.63
C THR A 185 7.84 22.80 -8.35
N GLY A 186 7.55 22.98 -9.65
CA GLY A 186 8.24 23.94 -10.53
C GLY A 186 9.69 23.56 -10.80
N SER A 187 10.05 22.28 -10.63
CA SER A 187 11.43 21.81 -10.76
C SER A 187 11.85 21.67 -12.22
N SER A 188 13.14 21.87 -12.49
CA SER A 188 13.80 21.53 -13.76
C SER A 188 14.38 20.11 -13.79
N SER A 189 14.06 19.28 -12.80
CA SER A 189 14.53 17.90 -12.71
C SER A 189 14.13 17.08 -13.92
N SER A 190 15.02 16.21 -14.37
CA SER A 190 14.74 15.24 -15.44
C SER A 190 14.15 13.94 -14.88
N ILE A 191 13.43 13.20 -15.73
CA ILE A 191 13.02 11.82 -15.44
C ILE A 191 14.09 10.89 -16.01
N ARG A 192 14.62 9.99 -15.15
CA ARG A 192 15.58 8.97 -15.55
C ARG A 192 14.97 7.59 -15.38
N LEU A 193 14.82 6.85 -16.48
CA LEU A 193 14.42 5.45 -16.44
C LEU A 193 15.61 4.60 -15.97
N VAL A 194 15.35 3.71 -15.01
CA VAL A 194 16.35 2.79 -14.46
C VAL A 194 15.84 1.37 -14.62
N PRO A 195 16.51 0.50 -15.39
CA PRO A 195 16.10 -0.89 -15.53
C PRO A 195 15.99 -1.60 -14.18
N TYR A 196 15.01 -2.51 -14.04
CA TYR A 196 14.85 -3.29 -12.81
C TYR A 196 16.10 -4.10 -12.45
N SER A 197 16.86 -4.54 -13.46
CA SER A 197 18.12 -5.28 -13.28
C SER A 197 19.24 -4.48 -12.59
N GLU A 198 19.15 -3.14 -12.60
CA GLU A 198 20.12 -2.28 -11.91
C GLU A 198 19.72 -2.02 -10.43
N VAL A 199 18.44 -2.27 -10.09
CA VAL A 199 17.88 -1.92 -8.77
C VAL A 199 17.59 -3.14 -7.93
N TYR A 200 17.19 -4.23 -8.55
CA TYR A 200 16.70 -5.44 -7.88
C TYR A 200 17.46 -6.68 -8.33
N PRO A 201 17.55 -7.72 -7.48
CA PRO A 201 18.16 -9.01 -7.84
C PRO A 201 17.48 -9.65 -9.05
N ALA A 202 18.21 -10.55 -9.73
CA ALA A 202 17.68 -11.32 -10.85
C ALA A 202 16.39 -12.07 -10.46
N GLY A 203 15.41 -12.09 -11.37
CA GLY A 203 14.09 -12.69 -11.14
C GLY A 203 13.10 -11.81 -10.38
N PHE A 204 13.41 -10.54 -10.16
CA PHE A 204 12.44 -9.59 -9.62
C PHE A 204 11.23 -9.46 -10.56
N GLU A 205 10.04 -9.54 -9.99
CA GLU A 205 8.76 -9.29 -10.68
C GLU A 205 8.02 -8.16 -9.97
N ASP A 206 7.32 -7.33 -10.73
CA ASP A 206 6.42 -6.32 -10.18
C ASP A 206 5.01 -6.50 -10.74
N MET A 207 4.02 -5.99 -10.03
CA MET A 207 2.64 -5.93 -10.52
C MET A 207 2.54 -4.80 -11.54
N ALA A 208 2.14 -5.12 -12.77
CA ALA A 208 1.97 -4.12 -13.82
C ALA A 208 0.90 -3.08 -13.45
N ARG A 209 -0.18 -3.52 -12.79
CA ARG A 209 -1.34 -2.70 -12.47
C ARG A 209 -1.87 -3.00 -11.07
N ARG A 210 -2.35 -1.97 -10.33
CA ARG A 210 -3.02 -2.13 -9.03
C ARG A 210 -4.20 -1.18 -8.95
N LEU A 211 -5.36 -1.66 -9.39
CA LEU A 211 -6.62 -0.90 -9.42
C LEU A 211 -7.65 -1.56 -8.50
N PRO A 212 -8.08 -0.92 -7.39
CA PRO A 212 -9.09 -1.48 -6.51
C PRO A 212 -10.52 -1.29 -7.03
N ASP A 213 -11.40 -2.23 -6.74
CA ASP A 213 -12.82 -1.95 -6.57
C ASP A 213 -13.04 -1.54 -5.10
N VAL A 214 -13.50 -0.32 -4.86
CA VAL A 214 -13.78 0.21 -3.52
C VAL A 214 -15.28 0.31 -3.22
N SER A 215 -16.12 -0.27 -4.08
CA SER A 215 -17.58 -0.19 -3.95
C SER A 215 -18.11 -0.92 -2.72
N LYS A 216 -17.45 -1.98 -2.25
CA LYS A 216 -17.79 -2.67 -1.01
C LYS A 216 -17.58 -1.75 0.20
N LEU A 217 -16.45 -1.07 0.26
CA LEU A 217 -16.16 -0.08 1.29
C LEU A 217 -17.22 1.05 1.27
N GLU A 218 -17.46 1.64 0.10
CA GLU A 218 -18.42 2.73 -0.06
C GLU A 218 -19.84 2.33 0.42
N ARG A 219 -20.31 1.14 0.07
CA ARG A 219 -21.61 0.63 0.55
C ARG A 219 -21.64 0.42 2.06
N ALA A 220 -20.53 -0.04 2.65
CA ALA A 220 -20.49 -0.36 4.08
C ALA A 220 -20.49 0.89 4.97
N ILE A 221 -19.79 1.96 4.55
CA ILE A 221 -19.55 3.13 5.40
C ILE A 221 -20.07 4.47 4.84
N GLY A 222 -20.72 4.47 3.66
CA GLY A 222 -21.22 5.69 3.02
C GLY A 222 -20.10 6.68 2.64
N PHE A 223 -18.87 6.21 2.48
CA PHE A 223 -17.72 7.05 2.17
C PHE A 223 -16.79 6.36 1.15
N ARG A 224 -16.28 7.14 0.20
CA ARG A 224 -15.31 6.70 -0.80
C ARG A 224 -14.09 7.59 -0.78
N PRO A 225 -12.88 7.06 -0.58
CA PRO A 225 -11.62 7.81 -0.74
C PRO A 225 -11.51 8.37 -2.16
N ARG A 226 -11.45 9.70 -2.31
CA ARG A 226 -11.46 10.33 -3.63
C ARG A 226 -10.65 11.61 -3.76
N ARG A 227 -9.83 11.97 -2.74
CA ARG A 227 -8.95 13.12 -2.85
C ARG A 227 -8.07 12.99 -4.08
N PRO A 228 -7.98 14.04 -4.92
CA PRO A 228 -7.23 13.96 -6.16
C PRO A 228 -5.72 13.86 -5.89
N LEU A 229 -4.99 13.22 -6.81
CA LEU A 229 -3.54 13.06 -6.69
C LEU A 229 -2.81 14.41 -6.59
N SER A 230 -3.32 15.46 -7.23
CA SER A 230 -2.77 16.82 -7.13
C SER A 230 -2.77 17.35 -5.69
N GLU A 231 -3.84 17.12 -4.92
CA GLU A 231 -3.90 17.50 -3.49
C GLU A 231 -2.86 16.73 -2.68
N ILE A 232 -2.75 15.41 -2.90
CA ILE A 232 -1.76 14.56 -2.23
C ILE A 232 -0.33 15.09 -2.49
N ILE A 233 -0.02 15.42 -3.76
CA ILE A 233 1.29 15.94 -4.15
C ILE A 233 1.56 17.28 -3.47
N HIS A 234 0.59 18.20 -3.47
CA HIS A 234 0.73 19.52 -2.84
C HIS A 234 0.97 19.43 -1.33
N ASP A 235 0.24 18.55 -0.63
CA ASP A 235 0.39 18.37 0.82
C ASP A 235 1.77 17.82 1.18
N ILE A 236 2.31 16.88 0.40
CA ILE A 236 3.66 16.35 0.61
C ILE A 236 4.71 17.44 0.31
N ILE A 237 4.53 18.22 -0.76
CA ILE A 237 5.43 19.35 -1.08
C ILE A 237 5.45 20.37 0.06
N ALA A 238 4.28 20.76 0.56
CA ALA A 238 4.17 21.72 1.65
C ALA A 238 4.89 21.26 2.91
N GLU A 239 4.68 19.99 3.30
CA GLU A 239 5.36 19.36 4.45
C GLU A 239 6.87 19.35 4.27
N LYS A 240 7.36 18.90 3.10
CA LYS A 240 8.81 18.81 2.86
C LYS A 240 9.47 20.18 2.79
N ARG A 241 8.83 21.18 2.17
CA ARG A 241 9.35 22.57 2.17
C ARG A 241 9.43 23.14 3.59
N ALA A 242 8.42 22.91 4.43
CA ALA A 242 8.45 23.32 5.83
C ALA A 242 9.60 22.65 6.60
N ALA A 243 9.83 21.36 6.39
CA ALA A 243 10.94 20.63 7.02
C ALA A 243 12.31 21.16 6.55
N MET A 244 12.47 21.47 5.26
CA MET A 244 13.72 22.03 4.70
C MET A 244 14.00 23.46 5.20
N ALA A 245 12.97 24.25 5.52
CA ALA A 245 13.13 25.60 6.06
C ALA A 245 13.55 25.63 7.54
N LEU A 246 13.42 24.51 8.24
CA LEU A 246 13.78 24.35 9.67
C LEU A 246 15.15 23.68 9.87
N ALA A 247 15.79 23.18 8.80
CA ALA A 247 17.08 22.50 8.81
C ALA A 247 18.23 23.43 8.43
#